data_cec4d2e5f60357d4d99651e5be704c96
#
_entry.id   cec4d2e5f60357d4d99651e5be704c96
#
_cell.length_a   1.000
_cell.length_b   1.000
_cell.length_c   1.000
_cell.angle_alpha   90.00
_cell.angle_beta   90.00
_cell.angle_gamma   90.00
#
_symmetry.space_group_name_H-M   'P 1'
#
loop_
_entity.id
_entity.type
_entity.pdbx_description
1 polymer ?
#
loop_
_entity_poly.entity_id
_entity_poly.type
_entity_poly.pdbx_seq_one_letter_code
_entity_poly.pdbx_strand_id
1 'polypeptide(L)'
;LASENAALSFSAKAVVVLFPCFVIAFLYMGSVASVALSPLVFLPTLCMYWVWVCANNAHPERRGKLEHMVWIYLVVSIGGTTILGVAQLLAYLVLVSVIMGDSAPEYWTEFLRGTVEGMSVEERSRRAELAGTWQNWLLIILFSFIMAGGFEEVLKYLPVTYAKHLDQKLEKRRDRTYLDFAVAGSLGIATVECIGFLHDTYASGSHEWLAPFVTLAQRLIAGSMGHILVAVLTSFRAIRSDFHGPK
;
A
#
# COMPACT_ATOMS: atom_id res chain seq x y z
N LEU A 1 -14.44 -4.56 28.32
CA LEU A 1 -13.14 -4.35 27.64
C LEU A 1 -13.20 -4.69 26.16
N ALA A 2 -13.70 -5.89 25.77
CA ALA A 2 -13.80 -6.26 24.35
C ALA A 2 -14.73 -5.31 23.56
N SER A 3 -15.88 -4.95 24.14
CA SER A 3 -16.82 -4.00 23.55
C SER A 3 -16.26 -2.58 23.48
N GLU A 4 -15.49 -2.15 24.48
CA GLU A 4 -14.83 -0.84 24.49
C GLU A 4 -13.73 -0.73 23.41
N ASN A 5 -12.95 -1.81 23.19
CA ASN A 5 -11.95 -1.84 22.13
C ASN A 5 -12.55 -1.77 20.72
N ALA A 6 -13.81 -2.26 20.55
CA ALA A 6 -14.52 -2.23 19.28
C ALA A 6 -15.37 -0.96 19.08
N ALA A 7 -15.47 -0.07 20.07
CA ALA A 7 -16.25 1.17 19.96
C ALA A 7 -15.60 2.13 18.95
N LEU A 8 -16.42 2.65 18.05
CA LEU A 8 -16.02 3.66 17.06
C LEU A 8 -16.71 5.00 17.35
N SER A 9 -15.95 6.08 17.29
CA SER A 9 -16.51 7.44 17.29
C SER A 9 -17.34 7.69 16.03
N PHE A 10 -18.12 8.77 16.05
CA PHE A 10 -18.90 9.16 14.87
C PHE A 10 -18.00 9.43 13.66
N SER A 11 -16.87 10.10 13.85
CA SER A 11 -15.90 10.38 12.80
C SER A 11 -15.30 9.10 12.17
N ALA A 12 -14.93 8.13 13.01
CA ALA A 12 -14.43 6.85 12.52
C ALA A 12 -15.49 6.07 11.71
N LYS A 13 -16.76 6.09 12.19
CA LYS A 13 -17.89 5.49 11.44
C LYS A 13 -18.10 6.17 10.10
N ALA A 14 -18.07 7.51 10.07
CA ALA A 14 -18.22 8.28 8.83
C ALA A 14 -17.12 7.91 7.82
N VAL A 15 -15.87 7.79 8.26
CA VAL A 15 -14.74 7.43 7.41
C VAL A 15 -14.88 6.01 6.86
N VAL A 16 -15.30 5.05 7.67
CA VAL A 16 -15.53 3.66 7.22
C VAL A 16 -16.55 3.59 6.09
N VAL A 17 -17.52 4.51 6.04
CA VAL A 17 -18.51 4.61 4.96
C VAL A 17 -18.00 5.44 3.80
N LEU A 18 -17.42 6.61 4.06
CA LEU A 18 -17.03 7.57 3.02
C LEU A 18 -15.83 7.10 2.20
N PHE A 19 -14.87 6.39 2.80
CA PHE A 19 -13.69 5.94 2.09
C PHE A 19 -14.02 4.92 0.98
N PRO A 20 -14.81 3.85 1.20
CA PRO A 20 -15.29 2.99 0.12
C PRO A 20 -16.10 3.74 -0.95
N CYS A 21 -16.96 4.69 -0.54
CA CYS A 21 -17.71 5.52 -1.51
C CYS A 21 -16.76 6.33 -2.40
N PHE A 22 -15.72 6.92 -1.83
CA PHE A 22 -14.69 7.64 -2.58
C PHE A 22 -13.96 6.70 -3.56
N VAL A 23 -13.57 5.50 -3.11
CA VAL A 23 -12.92 4.49 -3.96
C VAL A 23 -13.81 4.08 -5.13
N ILE A 24 -15.10 3.85 -4.88
CA ILE A 24 -16.07 3.52 -5.92
C ILE A 24 -16.18 4.67 -6.93
N ALA A 25 -16.28 5.92 -6.46
CA ALA A 25 -16.36 7.10 -7.34
C ALA A 25 -15.08 7.25 -8.18
N PHE A 26 -13.91 7.05 -7.59
CA PHE A 26 -12.62 7.08 -8.29
C PHE A 26 -12.53 6.00 -9.37
N LEU A 27 -12.88 4.77 -9.06
CA LEU A 27 -12.86 3.66 -10.01
C LEU A 27 -13.89 3.85 -11.14
N TYR A 28 -15.05 4.47 -10.83
CA TYR A 28 -16.06 4.80 -11.83
C TYR A 28 -15.55 5.75 -12.92
N MET A 29 -14.62 6.66 -12.57
CA MET A 29 -13.98 7.54 -13.54
C MET A 29 -13.12 6.77 -14.56
N GLY A 30 -12.58 5.60 -14.17
CA GLY A 30 -11.83 4.73 -15.07
C GLY A 30 -12.74 3.83 -15.92
N SER A 31 -13.64 3.09 -15.28
CA SER A 31 -14.56 2.15 -15.94
C SER A 31 -15.70 1.69 -15.02
N VAL A 32 -16.89 1.50 -15.57
CA VAL A 32 -18.02 0.86 -14.86
C VAL A 32 -17.64 -0.56 -14.41
N ALA A 33 -16.85 -1.27 -15.19
CA ALA A 33 -16.43 -2.63 -14.87
C ALA A 33 -15.50 -2.69 -13.64
N SER A 34 -14.65 -1.67 -13.44
CA SER A 34 -13.79 -1.60 -12.25
C SER A 34 -14.61 -1.41 -10.97
N VAL A 35 -15.76 -0.76 -11.05
CA VAL A 35 -16.68 -0.61 -9.92
C VAL A 35 -17.23 -1.97 -9.46
N ALA A 36 -17.53 -2.87 -10.38
CA ALA A 36 -18.04 -4.20 -10.04
C ALA A 36 -17.00 -5.04 -9.24
N LEU A 37 -15.72 -4.80 -9.46
CA LEU A 37 -14.62 -5.47 -8.75
C LEU A 37 -14.21 -4.75 -7.45
N SER A 38 -14.67 -3.52 -7.23
CA SER A 38 -14.27 -2.70 -6.08
C SER A 38 -14.52 -3.34 -4.70
N PRO A 39 -15.61 -4.11 -4.45
CA PRO A 39 -15.79 -4.77 -3.16
C PRO A 39 -14.68 -5.78 -2.82
N LEU A 40 -14.09 -6.42 -3.84
CA LEU A 40 -13.02 -7.39 -3.65
C LEU A 40 -11.72 -6.74 -3.13
N VAL A 41 -11.49 -5.46 -3.44
CA VAL A 41 -10.34 -4.69 -2.95
C VAL A 41 -10.31 -4.64 -1.43
N PHE A 42 -11.46 -4.62 -0.76
CA PHE A 42 -11.58 -4.56 0.69
C PHE A 42 -11.57 -5.95 1.37
N LEU A 43 -11.58 -7.04 0.60
CA LEU A 43 -11.65 -8.41 1.13
C LEU A 43 -10.54 -8.72 2.15
N PRO A 44 -9.25 -8.41 1.91
CA PRO A 44 -8.20 -8.64 2.91
C PRO A 44 -8.45 -7.88 4.21
N THR A 45 -8.91 -6.63 4.12
CA THR A 45 -9.24 -5.80 5.28
C THR A 45 -10.39 -6.37 6.09
N LEU A 46 -11.45 -6.87 5.43
CA LEU A 46 -12.59 -7.50 6.08
C LEU A 46 -12.20 -8.83 6.74
N CYS A 47 -11.37 -9.66 6.08
CA CYS A 47 -10.85 -10.89 6.65
C CYS A 47 -10.02 -10.62 7.90
N MET A 48 -9.11 -9.63 7.86
CA MET A 48 -8.29 -9.27 9.01
C MET A 48 -9.10 -8.64 10.14
N TYR A 49 -10.12 -7.85 9.83
CA TYR A 49 -11.06 -7.35 10.82
C TYR A 49 -11.77 -8.52 11.55
N TRP A 50 -12.25 -9.51 10.81
CA TRP A 50 -12.88 -10.69 11.40
C TRP A 50 -11.92 -11.46 12.31
N VAL A 51 -10.68 -11.71 11.86
CA VAL A 51 -9.63 -12.32 12.68
C VAL A 51 -9.36 -11.49 13.95
N TRP A 52 -9.29 -10.16 13.80
CA TRP A 52 -9.08 -9.27 14.94
C TRP A 52 -10.22 -9.35 15.95
N VAL A 53 -11.49 -9.39 15.52
CA VAL A 53 -12.66 -9.54 16.40
C VAL A 53 -12.56 -10.82 17.22
N CYS A 54 -12.27 -11.96 16.56
CA CYS A 54 -12.10 -13.24 17.24
C CYS A 54 -10.98 -13.19 18.30
N ALA A 55 -9.82 -12.65 17.93
CA ALA A 55 -8.67 -12.55 18.82
C ALA A 55 -8.87 -11.52 19.96
N ASN A 56 -9.60 -10.42 19.70
CA ASN A 56 -9.90 -9.41 20.70
C ASN A 56 -10.80 -9.92 21.82
N ASN A 57 -11.72 -10.82 21.49
CA ASN A 57 -12.57 -11.48 22.49
C ASN A 57 -11.76 -12.38 23.45
N ALA A 58 -10.64 -12.95 22.99
CA ALA A 58 -9.79 -13.81 23.82
C ALA A 58 -8.89 -13.01 24.79
N HIS A 59 -8.30 -11.90 24.33
CA HIS A 59 -7.32 -11.11 25.10
C HIS A 59 -7.48 -9.60 24.85
N PRO A 60 -8.60 -8.99 25.28
CA PRO A 60 -8.90 -7.59 24.94
C PRO A 60 -7.89 -6.60 25.56
N GLU A 61 -7.29 -6.93 26.69
CA GLU A 61 -6.34 -6.06 27.41
C GLU A 61 -5.00 -5.85 26.67
N ARG A 62 -4.66 -6.77 25.75
CA ARG A 62 -3.40 -6.77 25.01
C ARG A 62 -3.53 -6.15 23.60
N ARG A 63 -4.76 -5.82 23.19
CA ARG A 63 -5.08 -5.42 21.81
C ARG A 63 -5.18 -3.90 21.66
N GLY A 64 -4.94 -3.44 20.43
CA GLY A 64 -5.23 -2.08 20.03
C GLY A 64 -6.73 -1.79 19.97
N LYS A 65 -7.10 -0.51 20.07
CA LYS A 65 -8.48 -0.08 19.84
C LYS A 65 -8.78 -0.06 18.34
N LEU A 66 -9.96 -0.53 17.95
CA LEU A 66 -10.42 -0.52 16.55
C LEU A 66 -10.40 0.89 15.94
N GLU A 67 -10.76 1.90 16.72
CA GLU A 67 -10.74 3.29 16.27
C GLU A 67 -9.36 3.73 15.80
N HIS A 68 -8.30 3.40 16.55
CA HIS A 68 -6.92 3.72 16.11
C HIS A 68 -6.53 2.94 14.85
N MET A 69 -6.95 1.67 14.73
CA MET A 69 -6.67 0.88 13.53
C MET A 69 -7.33 1.47 12.29
N VAL A 70 -8.59 1.95 12.41
CA VAL A 70 -9.31 2.64 11.31
C VAL A 70 -8.57 3.91 10.90
N TRP A 71 -8.14 4.72 11.87
CA TRP A 71 -7.38 5.93 11.54
C TRP A 71 -6.01 5.65 10.96
N ILE A 72 -5.28 4.66 11.47
CA ILE A 72 -3.98 4.24 10.92
C ILE A 72 -4.15 3.76 9.48
N TYR A 73 -5.14 2.87 9.25
CA TYR A 73 -5.47 2.39 7.91
C TYR A 73 -5.71 3.56 6.95
N LEU A 74 -6.54 4.54 7.32
CA LEU A 74 -6.87 5.67 6.49
C LEU A 74 -5.69 6.61 6.26
N VAL A 75 -4.96 6.98 7.35
CA VAL A 75 -3.82 7.88 7.26
C VAL A 75 -2.71 7.28 6.40
N VAL A 76 -2.46 5.98 6.52
CA VAL A 76 -1.47 5.30 5.68
C VAL A 76 -1.98 5.12 4.25
N SER A 77 -3.28 4.81 4.04
CA SER A 77 -3.87 4.72 2.70
C SER A 77 -3.76 6.02 1.92
N ILE A 78 -4.05 7.16 2.54
CA ILE A 78 -4.07 8.44 1.83
C ILE A 78 -2.75 9.17 2.00
N GLY A 79 -2.36 9.48 3.25
CA GLY A 79 -1.16 10.25 3.55
C GLY A 79 0.12 9.49 3.23
N GLY A 80 0.21 8.23 3.67
CA GLY A 80 1.38 7.40 3.44
C GLY A 80 1.63 7.16 1.95
N THR A 81 0.60 6.78 1.20
CA THR A 81 0.74 6.53 -0.25
C THR A 81 0.98 7.82 -1.05
N THR A 82 0.43 8.96 -0.61
CA THR A 82 0.75 10.27 -1.23
C THR A 82 2.23 10.60 -1.03
N ILE A 83 2.74 10.48 0.20
CA ILE A 83 4.17 10.71 0.49
C ILE A 83 5.04 9.75 -0.31
N LEU A 84 4.66 8.47 -0.37
CA LEU A 84 5.37 7.46 -1.15
C LEU A 84 5.39 7.82 -2.64
N GLY A 85 4.26 8.22 -3.22
CA GLY A 85 4.17 8.63 -4.62
C GLY A 85 5.06 9.84 -4.94
N VAL A 86 5.09 10.86 -4.07
CA VAL A 86 6.01 12.00 -4.21
C VAL A 86 7.47 11.55 -4.12
N ALA A 87 7.80 10.71 -3.14
CA ALA A 87 9.16 10.18 -2.98
C ALA A 87 9.58 9.32 -4.18
N GLN A 88 8.67 8.51 -4.72
CA GLN A 88 8.89 7.72 -5.94
C GLN A 88 9.17 8.61 -7.15
N LEU A 89 8.37 9.67 -7.34
CA LEU A 89 8.59 10.61 -8.43
C LEU A 89 9.97 11.28 -8.33
N LEU A 90 10.29 11.82 -7.15
CA LEU A 90 11.58 12.48 -6.92
C LEU A 90 12.76 11.52 -7.12
N ALA A 91 12.68 10.31 -6.56
CA ALA A 91 13.72 9.30 -6.74
C ALA A 91 13.86 8.88 -8.22
N TYR A 92 12.74 8.71 -8.93
CA TYR A 92 12.76 8.42 -10.35
C TYR A 92 13.46 9.51 -11.14
N LEU A 93 13.12 10.79 -10.92
CA LEU A 93 13.74 11.92 -11.59
C LEU A 93 15.25 11.98 -11.33
N VAL A 94 15.67 11.79 -10.09
CA VAL A 94 17.10 11.78 -9.72
C VAL A 94 17.83 10.59 -10.36
N LEU A 95 17.28 9.38 -10.23
CA LEU A 95 17.92 8.17 -10.77
C LEU A 95 18.03 8.21 -12.28
N VAL A 96 16.99 8.66 -12.99
CA VAL A 96 17.05 8.83 -14.45
C VAL A 96 18.12 9.83 -14.83
N SER A 97 18.17 10.99 -14.18
CA SER A 97 19.18 12.01 -14.47
C SER A 97 20.61 11.50 -14.26
N VAL A 98 20.85 10.73 -13.19
CA VAL A 98 22.17 10.21 -12.85
C VAL A 98 22.58 9.04 -13.75
N ILE A 99 21.66 8.11 -14.03
CA ILE A 99 21.98 6.86 -14.74
C ILE A 99 21.98 7.05 -16.24
N MET A 100 21.02 7.82 -16.77
CA MET A 100 20.89 8.06 -18.21
C MET A 100 21.78 9.20 -18.72
N GLY A 101 22.22 10.11 -17.83
CA GLY A 101 23.08 11.24 -18.22
C GLY A 101 22.46 12.06 -19.34
N ASP A 102 23.18 12.23 -20.44
CA ASP A 102 22.74 13.01 -21.60
C ASP A 102 21.49 12.45 -22.29
N SER A 103 21.20 11.15 -22.12
CA SER A 103 19.98 10.52 -22.66
C SER A 103 18.75 10.67 -21.76
N ALA A 104 18.87 11.30 -20.60
CA ALA A 104 17.76 11.46 -19.64
C ALA A 104 16.54 12.20 -20.23
N PRO A 105 16.68 13.32 -20.98
CA PRO A 105 15.53 14.00 -21.57
C PRO A 105 14.74 13.12 -22.53
N GLU A 106 15.46 12.34 -23.34
CA GLU A 106 14.87 11.40 -24.28
C GLU A 106 14.15 10.27 -23.54
N TYR A 107 14.79 9.70 -22.51
CA TYR A 107 14.22 8.65 -21.67
C TYR A 107 12.94 9.13 -20.99
N TRP A 108 12.91 10.35 -20.46
CA TRP A 108 11.71 10.92 -19.85
C TRP A 108 10.58 11.09 -20.86
N THR A 109 10.88 11.61 -22.05
CA THR A 109 9.89 11.78 -23.11
C THR A 109 9.22 10.46 -23.46
N GLU A 110 9.99 9.39 -23.54
CA GLU A 110 9.47 8.07 -23.92
C GLU A 110 8.77 7.32 -22.76
N PHE A 111 9.26 7.41 -21.53
CA PHE A 111 8.77 6.59 -20.41
C PHE A 111 7.80 7.31 -19.46
N LEU A 112 7.70 8.65 -19.49
CA LEU A 112 6.61 9.38 -18.85
C LEU A 112 5.31 9.38 -19.66
N ARG A 113 5.35 8.93 -20.90
CA ARG A 113 4.17 8.72 -21.74
C ARG A 113 3.27 7.65 -21.11
N GLY A 114 2.05 7.99 -20.76
CA GLY A 114 1.12 7.08 -20.09
C GLY A 114 0.57 5.96 -20.99
N THR A 115 0.62 6.13 -22.33
CA THR A 115 0.10 5.13 -23.28
C THR A 115 1.08 4.88 -24.43
N VAL A 116 1.08 3.66 -24.93
CA VAL A 116 1.79 3.25 -26.15
C VAL A 116 0.87 3.22 -27.38
N GLU A 117 -0.42 3.50 -27.18
CA GLU A 117 -1.39 3.58 -28.27
C GLU A 117 -1.06 4.78 -29.18
N GLY A 118 -1.13 4.57 -30.48
CA GLY A 118 -0.82 5.59 -31.49
C GLY A 118 0.65 5.86 -31.74
N MET A 119 1.58 5.15 -31.09
CA MET A 119 3.01 5.27 -31.40
C MET A 119 3.33 4.73 -32.79
N SER A 120 4.15 5.47 -33.54
CA SER A 120 4.71 5.01 -34.82
C SER A 120 5.65 3.80 -34.63
N VAL A 121 6.00 3.13 -35.72
CA VAL A 121 6.94 2.00 -35.66
C VAL A 121 8.31 2.48 -35.18
N GLU A 122 8.75 3.65 -35.62
CA GLU A 122 10.00 4.28 -35.23
C GLU A 122 10.06 4.60 -33.75
N GLU A 123 8.99 5.18 -33.20
CA GLU A 123 8.88 5.48 -31.75
C GLU A 123 8.91 4.19 -30.89
N ARG A 124 8.24 3.14 -31.35
CA ARG A 124 8.28 1.83 -30.66
C ARG A 124 9.67 1.21 -30.71
N SER A 125 10.36 1.30 -31.86
CA SER A 125 11.72 0.79 -31.99
C SER A 125 12.68 1.53 -31.07
N ARG A 126 12.58 2.86 -31.01
CA ARG A 126 13.40 3.71 -30.13
C ARG A 126 13.14 3.40 -28.64
N ARG A 127 11.89 3.26 -28.26
CA ARG A 127 11.52 2.85 -26.89
C ARG A 127 12.08 1.47 -26.54
N ALA A 128 12.03 0.51 -27.47
CA ALA A 128 12.59 -0.82 -27.27
C ALA A 128 14.12 -0.80 -27.14
N GLU A 129 14.80 0.06 -27.92
CA GLU A 129 16.25 0.27 -27.82
C GLU A 129 16.63 0.83 -26.43
N LEU A 130 15.97 1.89 -25.98
CA LEU A 130 16.18 2.47 -24.65
C LEU A 130 15.90 1.45 -23.54
N ALA A 131 14.82 0.67 -23.66
CA ALA A 131 14.45 -0.38 -22.70
C ALA A 131 15.48 -1.51 -22.65
N GLY A 132 16.18 -1.80 -23.73
CA GLY A 132 17.23 -2.82 -23.82
C GLY A 132 18.58 -2.40 -23.23
N THR A 133 18.77 -1.13 -22.88
CA THR A 133 20.04 -0.63 -22.36
C THR A 133 20.34 -1.16 -20.95
N TRP A 134 21.63 -1.33 -20.61
CA TRP A 134 22.03 -1.72 -19.26
C TRP A 134 21.65 -0.64 -18.22
N GLN A 135 21.64 0.63 -18.63
CA GLN A 135 21.21 1.75 -17.79
C GLN A 135 19.75 1.60 -17.37
N ASN A 136 18.87 1.22 -18.30
CA ASN A 136 17.46 0.96 -17.96
C ASN A 136 17.31 -0.19 -16.95
N TRP A 137 18.04 -1.28 -17.14
CA TRP A 137 18.04 -2.40 -16.19
C TRP A 137 18.54 -1.96 -14.81
N LEU A 138 19.64 -1.21 -14.75
CA LEU A 138 20.16 -0.68 -13.49
C LEU A 138 19.16 0.26 -12.82
N LEU A 139 18.51 1.14 -13.59
CA LEU A 139 17.47 2.05 -13.11
C LEU A 139 16.31 1.27 -12.47
N ILE A 140 15.78 0.27 -13.19
CA ILE A 140 14.65 -0.55 -12.69
C ILE A 140 15.04 -1.25 -11.39
N ILE A 141 16.22 -1.86 -11.33
CA ILE A 141 16.70 -2.58 -10.15
C ILE A 141 16.85 -1.62 -8.96
N LEU A 142 17.56 -0.51 -9.14
CA LEU A 142 17.79 0.46 -8.06
C LEU A 142 16.50 1.13 -7.61
N PHE A 143 15.64 1.52 -8.55
CA PHE A 143 14.35 2.12 -8.25
C PHE A 143 13.47 1.16 -7.45
N SER A 144 13.34 -0.09 -7.88
CA SER A 144 12.56 -1.11 -7.17
C SER A 144 13.13 -1.37 -5.78
N PHE A 145 14.47 -1.47 -5.64
CA PHE A 145 15.11 -1.73 -4.35
C PHE A 145 14.93 -0.55 -3.37
N ILE A 146 15.12 0.68 -3.83
CA ILE A 146 14.98 1.88 -3.01
C ILE A 146 13.51 2.10 -2.62
N MET A 147 12.58 1.95 -3.57
CA MET A 147 11.16 2.24 -3.33
C MET A 147 10.48 1.12 -2.53
N ALA A 148 10.44 -0.11 -3.05
CA ALA A 148 9.80 -1.23 -2.36
C ALA A 148 10.61 -1.71 -1.16
N GLY A 149 11.94 -1.79 -1.27
CA GLY A 149 12.81 -2.24 -0.18
C GLY A 149 13.09 -1.20 0.91
N GLY A 150 13.06 0.10 0.57
CA GLY A 150 13.39 1.18 1.49
C GLY A 150 12.17 1.96 1.99
N PHE A 151 11.59 2.77 1.14
CA PHE A 151 10.54 3.71 1.55
C PHE A 151 9.26 3.03 2.02
N GLU A 152 8.82 1.97 1.35
CA GLU A 152 7.62 1.24 1.80
C GLU A 152 7.82 0.59 3.17
N GLU A 153 9.01 0.03 3.43
CA GLU A 153 9.29 -0.58 4.72
C GLU A 153 9.32 0.45 5.85
N VAL A 154 9.84 1.66 5.59
CA VAL A 154 9.75 2.78 6.55
C VAL A 154 8.30 3.12 6.84
N LEU A 155 7.44 3.23 5.82
CA LEU A 155 6.02 3.53 6.01
C LEU A 155 5.30 2.42 6.80
N LYS A 156 5.62 1.15 6.55
CA LYS A 156 5.07 0.01 7.30
C LYS A 156 5.52 -0.01 8.77
N TYR A 157 6.67 0.60 9.09
CA TYR A 157 7.16 0.70 10.46
C TYR A 157 6.53 1.85 11.26
N LEU A 158 6.03 2.91 10.62
CA LEU A 158 5.44 4.05 11.31
C LEU A 158 4.28 3.67 12.26
N PRO A 159 3.33 2.77 11.90
CA PRO A 159 2.31 2.29 12.81
C PRO A 159 2.85 1.62 14.08
N VAL A 160 3.98 0.91 13.99
CA VAL A 160 4.64 0.29 15.14
C VAL A 160 5.21 1.34 16.08
N THR A 161 5.88 2.36 15.53
CA THR A 161 6.39 3.49 16.33
C THR A 161 5.26 4.27 17.02
N TYR A 162 4.14 4.44 16.34
CA TYR A 162 2.95 5.05 16.92
C TYR A 162 2.39 4.20 18.07
N ALA A 163 2.30 2.86 17.90
CA ALA A 163 1.87 1.95 18.96
C ALA A 163 2.77 2.07 20.20
N LYS A 164 4.08 2.08 20.01
CA LYS A 164 5.08 2.25 21.07
C LYS A 164 4.88 3.56 21.82
N HIS A 165 4.75 4.67 21.09
CA HIS A 165 4.53 5.98 21.69
C HIS A 165 3.21 6.07 22.47
N LEU A 166 2.13 5.49 21.94
CA LEU A 166 0.83 5.44 22.59
C LEU A 166 0.88 4.62 23.88
N ASP A 167 1.56 3.48 23.88
CA ASP A 167 1.70 2.63 25.06
C ASP A 167 2.56 3.28 26.15
N GLN A 168 3.62 3.98 25.78
CA GLN A 168 4.42 4.79 26.70
C GLN A 168 3.59 5.90 27.36
N LYS A 169 2.80 6.64 26.56
CA LYS A 169 1.92 7.71 27.05
C LYS A 169 0.83 7.20 28.00
N LEU A 170 0.34 5.98 27.79
CA LEU A 170 -0.73 5.38 28.60
C LEU A 170 -0.17 4.52 29.74
N GLU A 171 1.14 4.42 29.90
CA GLU A 171 1.81 3.53 30.88
C GLU A 171 1.33 2.08 30.76
N LYS A 172 1.02 1.64 29.54
CA LYS A 172 0.53 0.30 29.22
C LYS A 172 1.57 -0.48 28.43
N ARG A 173 1.55 -1.79 28.60
CA ARG A 173 2.38 -2.72 27.83
C ARG A 173 1.48 -3.67 27.06
N ARG A 174 1.14 -3.30 25.84
CA ARG A 174 0.22 -4.04 24.97
C ARG A 174 0.98 -4.54 23.73
N ASP A 175 1.68 -5.63 23.88
CA ASP A 175 2.51 -6.23 22.83
C ASP A 175 1.73 -6.46 21.51
N ARG A 176 0.46 -6.86 21.59
CA ARG A 176 -0.37 -7.11 20.42
C ARG A 176 -0.83 -5.85 19.69
N THR A 177 -0.80 -4.70 20.34
CA THR A 177 -1.10 -3.41 19.67
C THR A 177 -0.13 -3.12 18.53
N TYR A 178 1.13 -3.52 18.66
CA TYR A 178 2.13 -3.36 17.60
C TYR A 178 1.74 -4.12 16.34
N LEU A 179 1.28 -5.36 16.51
CA LEU A 179 0.80 -6.21 15.41
C LEU A 179 -0.46 -5.62 14.77
N ASP A 180 -1.44 -5.26 15.60
CA ASP A 180 -2.73 -4.71 15.13
C ASP A 180 -2.52 -3.46 14.28
N PHE A 181 -1.67 -2.54 14.73
CA PHE A 181 -1.44 -1.27 14.04
C PHE A 181 -0.58 -1.45 12.79
N ALA A 182 0.44 -2.30 12.82
CA ALA A 182 1.26 -2.60 11.65
C ALA A 182 0.43 -3.25 10.53
N VAL A 183 -0.41 -4.21 10.88
CA VAL A 183 -1.30 -4.87 9.91
C VAL A 183 -2.32 -3.87 9.35
N ALA A 184 -2.91 -3.01 10.18
CA ALA A 184 -3.83 -1.98 9.71
C ALA A 184 -3.16 -1.02 8.70
N GLY A 185 -1.95 -0.54 9.00
CA GLY A 185 -1.19 0.32 8.08
C GLY A 185 -0.82 -0.38 6.77
N SER A 186 -0.34 -1.62 6.85
CA SER A 186 0.01 -2.41 5.66
C SER A 186 -1.18 -2.72 4.77
N LEU A 187 -2.35 -2.98 5.35
CA LEU A 187 -3.60 -3.12 4.60
C LEU A 187 -4.01 -1.82 3.91
N GLY A 188 -3.71 -0.67 4.54
CA GLY A 188 -3.93 0.63 3.92
C GLY A 188 -3.14 0.79 2.62
N ILE A 189 -1.84 0.46 2.62
CA ILE A 189 -0.99 0.47 1.42
C ILE A 189 -1.53 -0.52 0.39
N ALA A 190 -1.74 -1.77 0.78
CA ALA A 190 -2.23 -2.83 -0.11
C ALA A 190 -3.56 -2.48 -0.80
N THR A 191 -4.47 -1.82 -0.08
CA THR A 191 -5.75 -1.37 -0.64
C THR A 191 -5.55 -0.34 -1.74
N VAL A 192 -4.71 0.68 -1.50
CA VAL A 192 -4.46 1.73 -2.51
C VAL A 192 -3.72 1.17 -3.73
N GLU A 193 -2.78 0.26 -3.53
CA GLU A 193 -2.14 -0.43 -4.65
C GLU A 193 -3.15 -1.23 -5.48
N CYS A 194 -4.03 -2.02 -4.85
CA CYS A 194 -5.09 -2.75 -5.55
C CYS A 194 -5.99 -1.79 -6.37
N ILE A 195 -6.34 -0.63 -5.81
CA ILE A 195 -7.13 0.40 -6.50
C ILE A 195 -6.37 0.94 -7.70
N GLY A 196 -5.10 1.31 -7.52
CA GLY A 196 -4.24 1.84 -8.57
C GLY A 196 -4.09 0.86 -9.74
N PHE A 197 -3.75 -0.40 -9.46
CA PHE A 197 -3.62 -1.43 -10.50
C PHE A 197 -4.94 -1.75 -11.20
N LEU A 198 -6.05 -1.76 -10.48
CA LEU A 198 -7.35 -1.97 -11.08
C LEU A 198 -7.74 -0.82 -12.02
N HIS A 199 -7.49 0.42 -11.59
CA HIS A 199 -7.70 1.61 -12.42
C HIS A 199 -6.81 1.58 -13.68
N ASP A 200 -5.52 1.31 -13.53
CA ASP A 200 -4.54 1.30 -14.62
C ASP A 200 -4.84 0.22 -15.68
N THR A 201 -5.24 -0.97 -15.22
CA THR A 201 -5.59 -2.07 -16.14
C THR A 201 -6.79 -1.71 -17.03
N TYR A 202 -7.75 -0.93 -16.53
CA TYR A 202 -8.87 -0.47 -17.35
C TYR A 202 -8.53 0.77 -18.19
N ALA A 203 -7.70 1.67 -17.69
CA ALA A 203 -7.23 2.84 -18.42
C ALA A 203 -6.35 2.47 -19.62
N SER A 204 -5.65 1.34 -19.57
CA SER A 204 -4.83 0.81 -20.67
C SER A 204 -5.62 0.17 -21.82
N GLY A 205 -6.97 0.31 -21.83
CA GLY A 205 -7.80 -0.08 -22.97
C GLY A 205 -8.16 -1.57 -23.05
N SER A 206 -7.83 -2.37 -22.04
CA SER A 206 -8.28 -3.77 -22.00
C SER A 206 -9.76 -3.82 -21.64
N HIS A 207 -10.61 -4.02 -22.64
CA HIS A 207 -12.06 -4.22 -22.45
C HIS A 207 -12.41 -5.64 -21.99
N GLU A 208 -11.43 -6.51 -21.83
CA GLU A 208 -11.63 -7.88 -21.39
C GLU A 208 -11.67 -7.98 -19.85
N TRP A 209 -12.64 -8.67 -19.32
CA TRP A 209 -12.79 -8.89 -17.88
C TRP A 209 -11.66 -9.73 -17.26
N LEU A 210 -11.00 -10.57 -18.07
CA LEU A 210 -10.01 -11.52 -17.57
C LEU A 210 -8.76 -10.81 -17.04
N ALA A 211 -8.23 -9.84 -17.77
CA ALA A 211 -7.01 -9.13 -17.36
C ALA A 211 -7.17 -8.38 -16.02
N PRO A 212 -8.19 -7.54 -15.80
CA PRO A 212 -8.42 -6.90 -14.51
C PRO A 212 -8.66 -7.89 -13.38
N PHE A 213 -9.39 -8.96 -13.64
CA PHE A 213 -9.64 -10.00 -12.63
C PHE A 213 -8.36 -10.72 -12.21
N VAL A 214 -7.52 -11.12 -13.18
CA VAL A 214 -6.23 -11.77 -12.90
C VAL A 214 -5.30 -10.82 -12.15
N THR A 215 -5.21 -9.56 -12.59
CA THR A 215 -4.41 -8.53 -11.91
C THR A 215 -4.86 -8.34 -10.46
N LEU A 216 -6.17 -8.20 -10.25
CA LEU A 216 -6.73 -8.07 -8.90
C LEU A 216 -6.46 -9.32 -8.05
N ALA A 217 -6.66 -10.52 -8.58
CA ALA A 217 -6.37 -11.77 -7.86
C ALA A 217 -4.90 -11.87 -7.46
N GLN A 218 -3.97 -11.52 -8.35
CA GLN A 218 -2.53 -11.49 -8.04
C GLN A 218 -2.22 -10.47 -6.92
N ARG A 219 -2.83 -9.29 -6.95
CA ARG A 219 -2.63 -8.26 -5.92
C ARG A 219 -3.25 -8.62 -4.59
N LEU A 220 -4.42 -9.25 -4.58
CA LEU A 220 -5.05 -9.73 -3.36
C LEU A 220 -4.25 -10.87 -2.71
N ILE A 221 -3.78 -11.83 -3.50
CA ILE A 221 -3.09 -13.01 -2.99
C ILE A 221 -1.61 -12.70 -2.70
N ALA A 222 -0.84 -12.26 -3.69
CA ALA A 222 0.59 -12.03 -3.53
C ALA A 222 0.90 -10.67 -2.88
N GLY A 223 0.28 -9.60 -3.35
CA GLY A 223 0.52 -8.23 -2.85
C GLY A 223 0.07 -8.07 -1.40
N SER A 224 -1.23 -8.24 -1.12
CA SER A 224 -1.77 -8.02 0.23
C SER A 224 -1.17 -8.98 1.27
N MET A 225 -0.97 -10.25 0.91
CA MET A 225 -0.32 -11.20 1.81
C MET A 225 1.15 -10.85 2.06
N GLY A 226 1.87 -10.37 1.05
CA GLY A 226 3.24 -9.88 1.20
C GLY A 226 3.32 -8.72 2.18
N HIS A 227 2.47 -7.71 2.05
CA HIS A 227 2.40 -6.58 2.98
C HIS A 227 2.08 -7.03 4.41
N ILE A 228 1.11 -7.92 4.59
CA ILE A 228 0.74 -8.46 5.91
C ILE A 228 1.91 -9.24 6.53
N LEU A 229 2.56 -10.12 5.77
CA LEU A 229 3.70 -10.91 6.28
C LEU A 229 4.85 -10.02 6.75
N VAL A 230 5.21 -9.02 5.97
CA VAL A 230 6.26 -8.06 6.36
C VAL A 230 5.86 -7.30 7.62
N ALA A 231 4.59 -6.83 7.72
CA ALA A 231 4.08 -6.16 8.90
C ALA A 231 4.15 -7.06 10.16
N VAL A 232 3.78 -8.32 10.03
CA VAL A 232 3.85 -9.32 11.11
C VAL A 232 5.29 -9.53 11.57
N LEU A 233 6.21 -9.76 10.63
CA LEU A 233 7.64 -9.96 10.94
C LEU A 233 8.26 -8.73 11.62
N THR A 234 7.98 -7.55 11.09
CA THR A 234 8.46 -6.27 11.64
C THR A 234 7.92 -6.05 13.05
N SER A 235 6.63 -6.35 13.27
CA SER A 235 5.99 -6.24 14.60
C SER A 235 6.61 -7.22 15.59
N PHE A 236 6.83 -8.47 15.21
CA PHE A 236 7.46 -9.44 16.09
C PHE A 236 8.88 -9.05 16.47
N ARG A 237 9.66 -8.49 15.55
CA ARG A 237 11.00 -7.96 15.86
C ARG A 237 10.92 -6.82 16.87
N ALA A 238 9.99 -5.89 16.70
CA ALA A 238 9.79 -4.77 17.62
C ALA A 238 9.31 -5.26 19.00
N ILE A 239 8.34 -6.17 19.06
CA ILE A 239 7.84 -6.78 20.29
C ILE A 239 8.99 -7.48 21.03
N ARG A 240 9.77 -8.28 20.31
CA ARG A 240 10.92 -8.97 20.92
C ARG A 240 11.93 -7.99 21.51
N SER A 241 12.24 -6.91 20.79
CA SER A 241 13.15 -5.88 21.27
C SER A 241 12.62 -5.15 22.51
N ASP A 242 11.38 -4.71 22.48
CA ASP A 242 10.83 -3.80 23.50
C ASP A 242 10.30 -4.52 24.75
N PHE A 243 9.84 -5.77 24.61
CA PHE A 243 9.22 -6.53 25.71
C PHE A 243 10.08 -7.67 26.24
N HIS A 244 10.96 -8.23 25.45
CA HIS A 244 11.76 -9.42 25.77
C HIS A 244 13.27 -9.26 25.53
N GLY A 245 13.73 -8.08 25.10
CA GLY A 245 15.15 -7.78 24.94
C GLY A 245 15.88 -7.68 26.28
N PRO A 246 17.21 -7.83 26.30
CA PRO A 246 17.99 -7.58 27.50
C PRO A 246 17.77 -6.13 27.96
N LYS A 247 17.51 -5.96 29.26
CA LYS A 247 17.39 -4.65 29.90
C LYS A 247 18.75 -4.04 30.14
#